data_c3864e8a527e72fd36dca18b1b6f186c
#
_entry.id   c3864e8a527e72fd36dca18b1b6f186c
#
_cell.length_a   1.000
_cell.length_b   1.000
_cell.length_c   1.000
_cell.angle_alpha   90.00
_cell.angle_beta   90.00
_cell.angle_gamma   90.00
#
_symmetry.space_group_name_H-M   'P 1'
#
loop_
_entity.id
_entity.type
_entity.pdbx_description
1 polymer ?
#
loop_
_entity_poly.entity_id
_entity_poly.type
_entity_poly.pdbx_seq_one_letter_code
_entity_poly.pdbx_strand_id
1 'polypeptide(L)'
;VFSVKTATNLYMKPDISSPVIYPLDHAKELIKNKKQENWINVLDQQTGLVGWVLEDDFSESKPEKKIKSKNYDQTFSNFKSRVLEMSKSIKEAIAVDTFLDVKHLGGAAAYVIADDSWFKGRRHANQAFQVYELWRNENQSPSFLSFRNTKNEEQFIVLSGPHRPRYLKSNKK
;
A
#
# COMPACT_ATOMS: atom_id res chain seq x y z
N VAL A 1 0.34 -18.45 10.27
CA VAL A 1 -0.52 -17.27 10.13
C VAL A 1 -0.96 -16.87 11.53
N PHE A 2 -0.79 -15.61 11.87
CA PHE A 2 -1.16 -15.02 13.15
C PHE A 2 -2.29 -14.03 12.94
N SER A 3 -3.20 -13.93 13.89
CA SER A 3 -4.30 -12.98 13.84
C SER A 3 -4.16 -11.93 14.93
N VAL A 4 -4.50 -10.68 14.62
CA VAL A 4 -4.53 -9.56 15.55
C VAL A 4 -5.67 -9.75 16.53
N LYS A 5 -5.39 -9.77 17.85
CA LYS A 5 -6.39 -9.91 18.93
C LYS A 5 -7.22 -8.63 19.12
N THR A 6 -6.51 -7.51 19.11
CA THR A 6 -7.08 -6.18 19.30
C THR A 6 -6.51 -5.25 18.25
N ALA A 7 -7.21 -4.16 17.93
CA ALA A 7 -6.65 -3.16 17.02
C ALA A 7 -5.30 -2.67 17.55
N THR A 8 -4.28 -2.72 16.72
CA THR A 8 -2.90 -2.34 17.04
C THR A 8 -2.25 -1.63 15.86
N ASN A 9 -0.96 -1.35 15.93
CA ASN A 9 -0.23 -0.66 14.87
C ASN A 9 0.90 -1.51 14.31
N LEU A 10 1.15 -1.37 13.01
CA LEU A 10 2.36 -1.87 12.37
C LEU A 10 3.45 -0.80 12.47
N TYR A 11 4.55 -1.10 13.14
CA TYR A 11 5.65 -0.17 13.38
C TYR A 11 6.82 -0.42 12.42
N MET A 12 7.60 0.63 12.13
CA MET A 12 8.79 0.50 11.27
C MET A 12 9.95 -0.25 11.95
N LYS A 13 10.06 -0.16 13.29
CA LYS A 13 11.09 -0.81 14.12
C LYS A 13 10.43 -1.45 15.32
N PRO A 14 11.11 -2.39 16.00
CA PRO A 14 10.61 -3.02 17.24
C PRO A 14 10.73 -2.06 18.43
N ASP A 15 10.00 -0.96 18.37
CA ASP A 15 9.98 0.10 19.36
C ASP A 15 8.64 0.83 19.27
N ILE A 16 7.98 1.04 20.43
CA ILE A 16 6.68 1.72 20.48
C ILE A 16 6.76 3.21 20.12
N SER A 17 7.94 3.82 20.25
CA SER A 17 8.19 5.20 19.79
C SER A 17 8.49 5.29 18.30
N SER A 18 8.66 4.16 17.63
CA SER A 18 8.91 4.09 16.19
C SER A 18 7.71 4.61 15.39
N PRO A 19 7.94 5.22 14.21
CA PRO A 19 6.87 5.60 13.33
C PRO A 19 5.94 4.44 13.00
N VAL A 20 4.62 4.70 13.07
CA VAL A 20 3.59 3.75 12.68
C VAL A 20 3.50 3.74 11.16
N ILE A 21 3.52 2.55 10.55
CA ILE A 21 3.31 2.36 9.12
C ILE A 21 1.82 2.51 8.82
N TYR A 22 0.98 1.71 9.48
CA TYR A 22 -0.48 1.86 9.46
C TYR A 22 -1.12 1.08 10.62
N PRO A 23 -2.37 1.41 10.99
CA PRO A 23 -3.11 0.66 12.00
C PRO A 23 -3.55 -0.71 11.45
N LEU A 24 -3.54 -1.71 12.31
CA LEU A 24 -4.00 -3.07 12.04
C LEU A 24 -5.33 -3.31 12.75
N ASP A 25 -6.33 -3.72 11.98
CA ASP A 25 -7.64 -4.04 12.51
C ASP A 25 -7.65 -5.41 13.22
N HIS A 26 -8.63 -5.60 14.11
CA HIS A 26 -8.91 -6.89 14.72
C HIS A 26 -9.09 -7.98 13.64
N ALA A 27 -8.60 -9.16 13.92
CA ALA A 27 -8.64 -10.32 13.04
C ALA A 27 -7.83 -10.22 11.73
N LYS A 28 -7.01 -9.17 11.56
CA LYS A 28 -6.08 -9.07 10.45
C LYS A 28 -5.10 -10.24 10.47
N GLU A 29 -4.98 -10.95 9.35
CA GLU A 29 -4.02 -12.05 9.19
C GLU A 29 -2.67 -11.54 8.69
N LEU A 30 -1.60 -11.97 9.34
CA LEU A 30 -0.22 -11.60 9.04
C LEU A 30 0.67 -12.84 9.00
N ILE A 31 1.74 -12.80 8.23
CA ILE A 31 2.76 -13.85 8.22
C ILE A 31 3.88 -13.43 9.17
N LYS A 32 4.22 -14.29 10.12
CA LYS A 32 5.38 -14.12 10.99
C LYS A 32 6.66 -14.42 10.20
N ASN A 33 7.61 -13.48 10.24
CA ASN A 33 8.95 -13.65 9.69
C ASN A 33 9.96 -14.03 10.78
N LYS A 34 10.13 -13.16 11.79
CA LYS A 34 11.09 -13.34 12.88
C LYS A 34 10.56 -12.71 14.17
N LYS A 35 11.16 -13.11 15.29
CA LYS A 35 10.89 -12.55 16.61
C LYS A 35 12.14 -11.86 17.17
N GLN A 36 11.94 -10.75 17.87
CA GLN A 36 12.97 -10.04 18.61
C GLN A 36 12.35 -9.54 19.91
N GLU A 37 12.76 -10.12 21.04
CA GLU A 37 12.15 -9.86 22.36
C GLU A 37 10.62 -10.03 22.32
N ASN A 38 9.86 -9.00 22.67
CA ASN A 38 8.40 -8.97 22.66
C ASN A 38 7.82 -8.47 21.32
N TRP A 39 8.66 -8.36 20.29
CA TRP A 39 8.25 -7.88 18.98
C TRP A 39 8.29 -8.98 17.93
N ILE A 40 7.31 -8.98 17.04
CA ILE A 40 7.24 -9.88 15.91
C ILE A 40 7.34 -9.06 14.62
N ASN A 41 8.31 -9.41 13.78
CA ASN A 41 8.35 -8.90 12.42
C ASN A 41 7.34 -9.67 11.57
N VAL A 42 6.47 -8.96 10.89
CA VAL A 42 5.36 -9.54 10.13
C VAL A 42 5.28 -8.98 8.72
N LEU A 43 4.76 -9.81 7.83
CA LEU A 43 4.37 -9.43 6.47
C LEU A 43 2.84 -9.40 6.38
N ASP A 44 2.30 -8.29 5.98
CA ASP A 44 0.91 -8.21 5.54
C ASP A 44 0.81 -8.57 4.05
N GLN A 45 0.25 -9.74 3.77
CA GLN A 45 0.10 -10.23 2.39
C GLN A 45 -0.83 -9.39 1.53
N GLN A 46 -1.76 -8.66 2.14
CA GLN A 46 -2.71 -7.83 1.39
C GLN A 46 -2.08 -6.54 0.89
N THR A 47 -1.16 -5.98 1.67
CA THR A 47 -0.50 -4.72 1.33
C THR A 47 0.93 -4.89 0.85
N GLY A 48 1.54 -6.07 1.08
CA GLY A 48 2.95 -6.33 0.83
C GLY A 48 3.89 -5.65 1.83
N LEU A 49 3.36 -5.02 2.89
CA LEU A 49 4.14 -4.27 3.87
C LEU A 49 4.75 -5.20 4.92
N VAL A 50 5.98 -4.88 5.30
CA VAL A 50 6.70 -5.53 6.39
C VAL A 50 6.89 -4.54 7.52
N GLY A 51 6.65 -4.97 8.74
CA GLY A 51 6.83 -4.13 9.92
C GLY A 51 6.88 -4.95 11.20
N TRP A 52 6.77 -4.27 12.33
CA TRP A 52 6.87 -4.85 13.65
C TRP A 52 5.59 -4.61 14.44
N VAL A 53 5.23 -5.59 15.25
CA VAL A 53 4.04 -5.58 16.10
C VAL A 53 4.37 -6.21 17.45
N LEU A 54 3.67 -5.81 18.50
CA LEU A 54 3.84 -6.43 19.82
C LEU A 54 3.27 -7.86 19.81
N GLU A 55 3.99 -8.79 20.43
CA GLU A 55 3.58 -10.19 20.52
C GLU A 55 2.23 -10.37 21.23
N ASP A 56 2.01 -9.58 22.29
CA ASP A 56 0.79 -9.65 23.11
C ASP A 56 -0.48 -9.27 22.34
N ASP A 57 -0.33 -8.53 21.23
CA ASP A 57 -1.44 -8.15 20.35
C ASP A 57 -1.89 -9.29 19.41
N PHE A 58 -1.24 -10.46 19.48
CA PHE A 58 -1.49 -11.61 18.59
C PHE A 58 -2.04 -12.83 19.27
N SER A 59 -2.78 -13.62 18.49
CA SER A 59 -3.25 -14.95 18.86
C SER A 59 -2.89 -15.96 17.79
N GLU A 60 -2.45 -17.15 18.20
CA GLU A 60 -2.26 -18.30 17.30
C GLU A 60 -3.60 -18.90 16.85
N SER A 61 -4.66 -18.66 17.56
CA SER A 61 -6.01 -19.06 17.16
C SER A 61 -6.62 -18.02 16.24
N LYS A 62 -7.10 -18.45 15.06
CA LYS A 62 -7.89 -17.57 14.19
C LYS A 62 -9.13 -17.08 14.90
N PRO A 63 -9.33 -15.76 15.08
CA PRO A 63 -10.62 -15.25 15.46
C PRO A 63 -11.64 -15.61 14.36
N GLU A 64 -12.86 -15.98 14.74
CA GLU A 64 -13.91 -16.28 13.76
C GLU A 64 -14.18 -15.03 12.90
N LYS A 65 -13.85 -15.14 11.62
CA LYS A 65 -14.10 -14.08 10.65
C LYS A 65 -15.57 -14.01 10.28
N LYS A 66 -16.27 -12.96 10.70
CA LYS A 66 -17.41 -12.46 9.92
C LYS A 66 -16.88 -11.56 8.81
N ILE A 67 -16.29 -12.14 7.77
CA ILE A 67 -15.81 -11.39 6.62
C ILE A 67 -16.98 -11.17 5.67
N LYS A 68 -17.41 -9.91 5.52
CA LYS A 68 -17.93 -9.49 4.23
C LYS A 68 -16.72 -9.47 3.29
N SER A 69 -16.62 -10.44 2.40
CA SER A 69 -15.55 -10.48 1.39
C SER A 69 -15.61 -9.21 0.58
N LYS A 70 -14.62 -8.33 0.74
CA LYS A 70 -14.50 -7.14 -0.08
C LYS A 70 -14.15 -7.61 -1.50
N ASN A 71 -14.90 -7.19 -2.50
CA ASN A 71 -14.60 -7.52 -3.88
C ASN A 71 -13.44 -6.63 -4.38
N TYR A 72 -12.23 -7.03 -4.06
CA TYR A 72 -11.02 -6.31 -4.48
C TYR A 72 -10.83 -6.26 -5.99
N ASP A 73 -11.37 -7.22 -6.73
CA ASP A 73 -11.24 -7.24 -8.20
C ASP A 73 -12.06 -6.12 -8.82
N GLN A 74 -13.29 -5.90 -8.35
CA GLN A 74 -14.12 -4.78 -8.80
C GLN A 74 -13.52 -3.44 -8.36
N THR A 75 -13.06 -3.35 -7.12
CA THR A 75 -12.38 -2.17 -6.58
C THR A 75 -11.15 -1.81 -7.42
N PHE A 76 -10.34 -2.81 -7.78
CA PHE A 76 -9.17 -2.63 -8.61
C PHE A 76 -9.53 -2.23 -10.04
N SER A 77 -10.56 -2.84 -10.64
CA SER A 77 -11.03 -2.50 -11.99
C SER A 77 -11.48 -1.04 -12.08
N ASN A 78 -12.25 -0.57 -11.10
CA ASN A 78 -12.67 0.83 -11.00
C ASN A 78 -11.46 1.77 -10.89
N PHE A 79 -10.52 1.46 -10.00
CA PHE A 79 -9.30 2.24 -9.84
C PHE A 79 -8.49 2.32 -11.12
N LYS A 80 -8.23 1.18 -11.77
CA LYS A 80 -7.47 1.11 -13.03
C LYS A 80 -8.10 2.00 -14.10
N SER A 81 -9.41 1.91 -14.29
CA SER A 81 -10.13 2.74 -15.28
C SER A 81 -9.93 4.23 -15.01
N ARG A 82 -10.08 4.66 -13.75
CA ARG A 82 -9.92 6.08 -13.36
C ARG A 82 -8.49 6.59 -13.57
N VAL A 83 -7.47 5.77 -13.28
CA VAL A 83 -6.06 6.15 -13.52
C VAL A 83 -5.76 6.31 -15.01
N LEU A 84 -6.26 5.38 -15.85
CA LEU A 84 -6.06 5.46 -17.29
C LEU A 84 -6.83 6.62 -17.94
N GLU A 85 -8.05 6.94 -17.46
CA GLU A 85 -8.78 8.14 -17.86
C GLU A 85 -8.03 9.42 -17.49
N MET A 86 -7.49 9.50 -16.27
CA MET A 86 -6.64 10.61 -15.83
C MET A 86 -5.42 10.77 -16.73
N SER A 87 -4.74 9.66 -17.07
CA SER A 87 -3.59 9.68 -17.99
C SER A 87 -3.98 10.19 -19.38
N LYS A 88 -5.12 9.75 -19.90
CA LYS A 88 -5.64 10.23 -21.19
C LYS A 88 -5.92 11.74 -21.17
N SER A 89 -6.55 12.25 -20.12
CA SER A 89 -6.83 13.68 -19.98
C SER A 89 -5.55 14.52 -19.89
N ILE A 90 -4.51 14.01 -19.21
CA ILE A 90 -3.20 14.67 -19.17
C ILE A 90 -2.56 14.68 -20.55
N LYS A 91 -2.62 13.57 -21.28
CA LYS A 91 -2.07 13.47 -22.64
C LYS A 91 -2.77 14.44 -23.61
N GLU A 92 -4.09 14.57 -23.51
CA GLU A 92 -4.87 15.53 -24.32
C GLU A 92 -4.51 16.99 -24.02
N ALA A 93 -4.20 17.30 -22.75
CA ALA A 93 -3.87 18.65 -22.30
C ALA A 93 -2.42 19.08 -22.63
N ILE A 94 -1.44 18.19 -22.49
CA ILE A 94 -0.02 18.54 -22.56
C ILE A 94 0.81 17.60 -23.47
N ALA A 95 0.19 16.69 -24.21
CA ALA A 95 0.80 15.73 -25.13
C ALA A 95 1.88 14.83 -24.49
N VAL A 96 1.78 14.53 -23.19
CA VAL A 96 2.73 13.68 -22.45
C VAL A 96 2.03 12.44 -21.95
N ASP A 97 2.58 11.28 -22.24
CA ASP A 97 2.16 10.02 -21.62
C ASP A 97 2.61 10.01 -20.16
N THR A 98 1.70 9.60 -19.26
CA THR A 98 1.96 9.60 -17.83
C THR A 98 1.85 8.19 -17.26
N PHE A 99 0.63 7.69 -17.07
CA PHE A 99 0.38 6.36 -16.54
C PHE A 99 0.05 5.40 -17.67
N LEU A 100 0.85 4.36 -17.84
CA LEU A 100 0.77 3.43 -18.95
C LEU A 100 -0.08 2.20 -18.64
N ASP A 101 0.01 1.71 -17.41
CA ASP A 101 -0.77 0.57 -16.94
C ASP A 101 -0.86 0.54 -15.42
N VAL A 102 -1.82 -0.22 -14.90
CA VAL A 102 -1.99 -0.48 -13.47
C VAL A 102 -2.16 -1.98 -13.25
N LYS A 103 -1.46 -2.53 -12.27
CA LYS A 103 -1.47 -3.95 -11.93
C LYS A 103 -1.87 -4.16 -10.46
N HIS A 104 -2.68 -5.18 -10.22
CA HIS A 104 -3.06 -5.59 -8.88
C HIS A 104 -1.97 -6.48 -8.26
N LEU A 105 -1.62 -6.21 -7.00
CA LEU A 105 -0.71 -7.05 -6.21
C LEU A 105 -1.47 -7.97 -5.25
N GLY A 106 -2.77 -7.73 -5.09
CA GLY A 106 -3.63 -8.43 -4.15
C GLY A 106 -4.15 -7.52 -3.04
N GLY A 107 -5.38 -7.77 -2.57
CA GLY A 107 -6.00 -6.94 -1.53
C GLY A 107 -5.97 -5.44 -1.84
N ALA A 108 -5.50 -4.65 -0.90
CA ALA A 108 -5.38 -3.18 -1.04
C ALA A 108 -4.01 -2.74 -1.60
N ALA A 109 -3.28 -3.63 -2.27
CA ALA A 109 -1.99 -3.34 -2.86
C ALA A 109 -2.05 -3.37 -4.40
N ALA A 110 -1.49 -2.34 -5.04
CA ALA A 110 -1.37 -2.24 -6.49
C ALA A 110 -0.08 -1.51 -6.89
N TYR A 111 0.27 -1.56 -8.17
CA TYR A 111 1.30 -0.69 -8.71
C TYR A 111 0.89 -0.06 -10.04
N VAL A 112 1.44 1.12 -10.28
CA VAL A 112 1.27 1.91 -11.50
C VAL A 112 2.57 1.89 -12.28
N ILE A 113 2.49 1.57 -13.56
CA ILE A 113 3.60 1.74 -14.50
C ILE A 113 3.45 3.13 -15.12
N ALA A 114 4.46 3.96 -14.95
CA ALA A 114 4.48 5.32 -15.50
C ALA A 114 5.61 5.48 -16.50
N ASP A 115 5.43 6.43 -17.42
CA ASP A 115 6.47 6.80 -18.37
C ASP A 115 7.71 7.33 -17.65
N ASP A 116 8.91 7.01 -18.15
CA ASP A 116 10.18 7.38 -17.51
C ASP A 116 10.36 8.90 -17.41
N SER A 117 9.78 9.66 -18.33
CA SER A 117 9.81 11.13 -18.31
C SER A 117 8.99 11.73 -17.16
N TRP A 118 7.91 11.04 -16.75
CA TRP A 118 7.08 11.48 -15.64
C TRP A 118 7.86 11.57 -14.32
N PHE A 119 8.76 10.62 -14.05
CA PHE A 119 9.59 10.62 -12.84
C PHE A 119 10.59 11.78 -12.76
N LYS A 120 10.92 12.40 -13.89
CA LYS A 120 11.79 13.57 -13.97
C LYS A 120 11.03 14.89 -13.75
N GLY A 121 9.72 14.85 -13.84
CA GLY A 121 8.85 16.02 -13.68
C GLY A 121 8.79 16.52 -12.24
N ARG A 122 8.70 17.83 -12.05
CA ARG A 122 8.61 18.43 -10.70
C ARG A 122 7.31 18.12 -9.97
N ARG A 123 6.25 17.71 -10.69
CA ARG A 123 4.90 17.49 -10.14
C ARG A 123 4.58 16.01 -9.88
N HIS A 124 5.49 15.10 -10.17
CA HIS A 124 5.20 13.66 -10.08
C HIS A 124 4.77 13.22 -8.66
N ALA A 125 5.35 13.78 -7.61
CA ALA A 125 4.96 13.45 -6.24
C ALA A 125 3.51 13.85 -5.93
N ASN A 126 3.08 15.05 -6.34
CA ASN A 126 1.70 15.51 -6.12
C ASN A 126 0.71 14.66 -6.92
N GLN A 127 1.03 14.33 -8.16
CA GLN A 127 0.20 13.45 -9.00
C GLN A 127 0.15 12.03 -8.43
N ALA A 128 1.25 11.53 -7.87
CA ALA A 128 1.28 10.24 -7.19
C ALA A 128 0.34 10.20 -5.98
N PHE A 129 0.29 11.29 -5.18
CA PHE A 129 -0.68 11.38 -4.09
C PHE A 129 -2.13 11.44 -4.59
N GLN A 130 -2.41 12.12 -5.69
CA GLN A 130 -3.75 12.12 -6.30
C GLN A 130 -4.16 10.71 -6.74
N VAL A 131 -3.28 9.97 -7.42
CA VAL A 131 -3.53 8.58 -7.80
C VAL A 131 -3.70 7.68 -6.58
N TYR A 132 -2.89 7.88 -5.54
CA TYR A 132 -3.05 7.15 -4.28
C TYR A 132 -4.41 7.42 -3.61
N GLU A 133 -4.90 8.66 -3.60
CA GLU A 133 -6.21 8.99 -3.06
C GLU A 133 -7.34 8.30 -3.84
N LEU A 134 -7.24 8.17 -5.16
CA LEU A 134 -8.18 7.35 -5.93
C LEU A 134 -8.19 5.90 -5.45
N TRP A 135 -7.02 5.30 -5.23
CA TRP A 135 -6.89 3.93 -4.73
C TRP A 135 -7.44 3.77 -3.32
N ARG A 136 -7.09 4.67 -2.43
CA ARG A 136 -7.56 4.69 -1.05
C ARG A 136 -9.10 4.84 -0.97
N ASN A 137 -9.68 5.73 -1.76
CA ASN A 137 -11.12 5.97 -1.78
C ASN A 137 -11.90 4.75 -2.26
N GLU A 138 -11.40 4.02 -3.26
CA GLU A 138 -12.01 2.77 -3.70
C GLU A 138 -11.90 1.66 -2.64
N ASN A 139 -10.77 1.56 -1.94
CA ASN A 139 -10.53 0.54 -0.94
C ASN A 139 -11.19 0.83 0.41
N GLN A 140 -11.30 2.09 0.80
CA GLN A 140 -11.75 2.53 2.13
C GLN A 140 -11.01 1.84 3.28
N SER A 141 -9.73 1.55 3.10
CA SER A 141 -8.85 0.84 4.03
C SER A 141 -7.40 1.28 3.86
N PRO A 142 -6.51 0.96 4.78
CA PRO A 142 -5.08 1.16 4.56
C PRO A 142 -4.66 0.56 3.23
N SER A 143 -3.94 1.33 2.43
CA SER A 143 -3.62 1.00 1.04
C SER A 143 -2.14 1.21 0.75
N PHE A 144 -1.65 0.45 -0.21
CA PHE A 144 -0.29 0.51 -0.72
C PHE A 144 -0.31 0.70 -2.24
N LEU A 145 0.48 1.64 -2.72
CA LEU A 145 0.65 1.88 -4.15
C LEU A 145 2.12 2.09 -4.50
N SER A 146 2.66 1.21 -5.34
CA SER A 146 4.01 1.33 -5.90
C SER A 146 3.97 2.02 -7.25
N PHE A 147 4.95 2.85 -7.54
CA PHE A 147 5.14 3.49 -8.83
C PHE A 147 6.42 2.95 -9.47
N ARG A 148 6.28 2.40 -10.68
CA ARG A 148 7.33 1.72 -11.41
C ARG A 148 7.55 2.36 -12.77
N ASN A 149 8.79 2.32 -13.22
CA ASN A 149 9.17 2.78 -14.57
C ASN A 149 8.79 1.75 -15.65
N THR A 150 9.06 2.07 -16.91
CA THR A 150 8.80 1.20 -18.06
C THR A 150 9.54 -0.14 -18.02
N LYS A 151 10.64 -0.24 -17.25
CA LYS A 151 11.38 -1.48 -17.00
C LYS A 151 10.83 -2.27 -15.80
N ASN A 152 9.70 -1.86 -15.23
CA ASN A 152 9.09 -2.44 -14.05
C ASN A 152 9.94 -2.32 -12.77
N GLU A 153 10.85 -1.35 -12.72
CA GLU A 153 11.66 -1.06 -11.54
C GLU A 153 10.90 -0.08 -10.64
N GLU A 154 10.77 -0.42 -9.36
CA GLU A 154 10.13 0.44 -8.38
C GLU A 154 10.95 1.72 -8.16
N GLN A 155 10.31 2.87 -8.31
CA GLN A 155 10.91 4.18 -8.11
C GLN A 155 10.58 4.75 -6.73
N PHE A 156 9.35 4.57 -6.29
CA PHE A 156 8.88 4.93 -4.97
C PHE A 156 7.55 4.25 -4.65
N ILE A 157 7.15 4.34 -3.39
CA ILE A 157 5.85 3.87 -2.91
C ILE A 157 5.10 5.00 -2.19
N VAL A 158 3.78 4.94 -2.24
CA VAL A 158 2.87 5.73 -1.40
C VAL A 158 2.04 4.77 -0.58
N LEU A 159 1.94 5.02 0.70
CA LEU A 159 1.20 4.16 1.64
C LEU A 159 0.42 4.99 2.65
N SER A 160 -0.57 4.36 3.25
CA SER A 160 -1.33 4.96 4.34
C SER A 160 -0.42 5.31 5.52
N GLY A 161 -0.66 6.45 6.11
CA GLY A 161 -0.05 6.87 7.34
C GLY A 161 -1.13 7.25 8.37
N PRO A 162 -0.76 7.47 9.64
CA PRO A 162 -1.73 7.75 10.70
C PRO A 162 -2.52 9.05 10.49
N HIS A 163 -1.95 10.03 9.80
CA HIS A 163 -2.60 11.32 9.56
C HIS A 163 -2.62 11.72 8.07
N ARG A 164 -1.66 11.25 7.29
CA ARG A 164 -1.51 11.54 5.86
C ARG A 164 -0.79 10.42 5.14
N PRO A 165 -0.97 10.28 3.82
CA PRO A 165 -0.17 9.36 3.02
C PRO A 165 1.33 9.62 3.16
N ARG A 166 2.13 8.57 3.08
CA ARG A 166 3.60 8.63 3.18
C ARG A 166 4.22 8.27 1.85
N TYR A 167 5.17 9.08 1.44
CA TYR A 167 5.97 8.87 0.25
C TYR A 167 7.35 8.32 0.64
N LEU A 168 7.73 7.18 0.10
CA LEU A 168 9.01 6.53 0.36
C LEU A 168 9.73 6.26 -0.97
N LYS A 169 10.89 6.88 -1.17
CA LYS A 169 11.73 6.55 -2.33
C LYS A 169 12.29 5.15 -2.22
N SER A 170 12.31 4.42 -3.33
CA SER A 170 13.02 3.15 -3.42
C SER A 170 14.52 3.41 -3.30
N ASN A 171 15.18 2.78 -2.33
CA ASN A 171 16.63 2.82 -2.23
C ASN A 171 17.19 1.90 -3.31
N LYS A 172 17.60 2.47 -4.44
CA LYS A 172 18.44 1.73 -5.40
C LYS A 172 19.76 1.41 -4.68
N LYS A 173 19.99 0.13 -4.40
CA LYS A 173 21.32 -0.39 -4.10
C LYS A 173 22.07 -0.58 -5.40
#